data_4896e49fe57215d47758fbbd852905fd
#
_entry.id   4896e49fe57215d47758fbbd852905fd
#
_cell.length_a   1.000
_cell.length_b   1.000
_cell.length_c   1.000
_cell.angle_alpha   90.00
_cell.angle_beta   90.00
_cell.angle_gamma   90.00
#
_symmetry.space_group_name_H-M   'P 1'
#
loop_
_entity.id
_entity.type
_entity.pdbx_description
1 polymer ?
#
loop_
_entity_poly.entity_id
_entity_poly.type
_entity_poly.pdbx_seq_one_letter_code
_entity_poly.pdbx_strand_id
1 'polypeptide(L)'
;MSSVLRFRGRIAGWGTASGTRVVVGRWDASPFGAFADVMVERPDGERILLAPSRPVAELVASTYRFDRVVLVPVAVTDEPTHAAGAPPGRGRLPGWHVVAGPLEARLAVGPRTFLGHVLRAVPRRVATSRHATVLTDPVARVLLRGVRTRGSAGPGRTEHYGATDVHALLAARTRWDGGSLGGLRDVVPPVRFGFGSTPTWPSVTDVVTTIVVR
;
A
#
# COMPACT_ATOMS: atom_id res chain seq x y z
N MET A 1 -15.36 -18.24 -18.20
CA MET A 1 -14.41 -18.80 -17.20
C MET A 1 -13.98 -17.66 -16.30
N SER A 2 -14.12 -17.79 -14.97
CA SER A 2 -13.63 -16.77 -14.04
C SER A 2 -12.10 -16.88 -13.91
N SER A 3 -11.38 -15.80 -14.13
CA SER A 3 -9.94 -15.74 -13.88
C SER A 3 -9.65 -15.18 -12.49
N VAL A 4 -8.59 -15.69 -11.85
CA VAL A 4 -8.15 -15.25 -10.53
C VAL A 4 -6.73 -14.71 -10.64
N LEU A 5 -6.56 -13.43 -10.34
CA LEU A 5 -5.27 -12.77 -10.28
C LEU A 5 -4.85 -12.65 -8.81
N ARG A 6 -3.65 -13.09 -8.48
CA ARG A 6 -3.14 -13.06 -7.11
C ARG A 6 -1.84 -12.26 -7.05
N PHE A 7 -1.79 -11.34 -6.09
CA PHE A 7 -0.66 -10.45 -5.83
C PHE A 7 -0.18 -10.68 -4.40
N ARG A 8 1.12 -10.80 -4.21
CA ARG A 8 1.74 -10.90 -2.90
C ARG A 8 2.83 -9.85 -2.78
N GLY A 9 2.76 -9.07 -1.71
CA GLY A 9 3.73 -8.00 -1.51
C GLY A 9 3.40 -7.18 -0.28
N ARG A 10 3.76 -5.91 -0.34
CA ARG A 10 3.57 -4.94 0.74
C ARG A 10 2.99 -3.65 0.20
N ILE A 11 2.16 -3.01 1.01
CA ILE A 11 1.65 -1.67 0.73
C ILE A 11 2.12 -0.73 1.83
N ALA A 12 2.79 0.35 1.44
CA ALA A 12 3.11 1.47 2.32
C ALA A 12 2.12 2.62 2.05
N GLY A 13 1.59 3.24 3.12
CA GLY A 13 0.73 4.40 3.00
C GLY A 13 1.10 5.48 4.02
N TRP A 14 1.16 6.74 3.58
CA TRP A 14 1.45 7.88 4.45
C TRP A 14 0.93 9.20 3.88
N GLY A 15 0.74 10.16 4.78
CA GLY A 15 0.52 11.56 4.45
C GLY A 15 1.78 12.39 4.64
N THR A 16 1.78 13.60 4.13
CA THR A 16 2.86 14.58 4.24
C THR A 16 2.34 15.91 4.78
N ALA A 17 3.23 16.76 5.29
CA ALA A 17 2.85 18.07 5.81
C ALA A 17 2.28 19.01 4.73
N SER A 18 2.59 18.78 3.45
CA SER A 18 1.96 19.51 2.34
C SER A 18 0.51 19.10 2.08
N GLY A 19 -0.02 18.06 2.77
CA GLY A 19 -1.34 17.48 2.50
C GLY A 19 -1.36 16.44 1.37
N THR A 20 -0.22 16.16 0.73
CA THR A 20 -0.11 15.07 -0.25
C THR A 20 -0.13 13.72 0.47
N ARG A 21 -0.90 12.77 -0.05
CA ARG A 21 -1.03 11.40 0.46
C ARG A 21 -0.49 10.43 -0.58
N VAL A 22 0.31 9.48 -0.13
CA VAL A 22 1.03 8.54 -0.99
C VAL A 22 0.74 7.11 -0.57
N VAL A 23 0.49 6.26 -1.53
CA VAL A 23 0.37 4.80 -1.35
C VAL A 23 1.30 4.13 -2.34
N VAL A 24 2.16 3.26 -1.86
CA VAL A 24 3.12 2.49 -2.69
C VAL A 24 2.80 1.01 -2.56
N GLY A 25 2.50 0.39 -3.69
CA GLY A 25 2.47 -1.07 -3.81
C GLY A 25 3.84 -1.59 -4.22
N ARG A 26 4.39 -2.55 -3.45
CA ARG A 26 5.58 -3.32 -3.81
C ARG A 26 5.19 -4.80 -3.87
N TRP A 27 5.17 -5.35 -5.05
CA TRP A 27 4.67 -6.68 -5.32
C TRP A 27 5.82 -7.63 -5.66
N ASP A 28 6.09 -8.60 -4.77
CA ASP A 28 7.14 -9.59 -4.96
C ASP A 28 6.73 -10.69 -5.94
N ALA A 29 5.42 -10.96 -6.04
CA ALA A 29 4.85 -11.93 -6.97
C ALA A 29 3.48 -11.48 -7.46
N SER A 30 3.28 -11.51 -8.77
CA SER A 30 2.03 -11.20 -9.46
C SER A 30 1.97 -11.88 -10.82
N PRO A 31 0.82 -11.85 -11.52
CA PRO A 31 0.72 -12.28 -12.93
C PRO A 31 1.62 -11.49 -13.89
N PHE A 32 2.11 -10.32 -13.47
CA PHE A 32 3.01 -9.45 -14.27
C PHE A 32 4.48 -9.54 -13.80
N GLY A 33 4.84 -10.54 -12.98
CA GLY A 33 6.12 -10.60 -12.30
C GLY A 33 6.19 -9.71 -11.06
N ALA A 34 7.40 -9.41 -10.61
CA ALA A 34 7.64 -8.44 -9.54
C ALA A 34 7.57 -7.01 -10.09
N PHE A 35 6.84 -6.13 -9.41
CA PHE A 35 6.76 -4.71 -9.77
C PHE A 35 6.43 -3.84 -8.57
N ALA A 36 6.53 -2.53 -8.74
CA ALA A 36 6.00 -1.55 -7.82
C ALA A 36 5.17 -0.50 -8.56
N ASP A 37 4.20 0.09 -7.88
CA ASP A 37 3.38 1.20 -8.35
C ASP A 37 3.19 2.24 -7.24
N VAL A 38 2.92 3.48 -7.63
CA VAL A 38 2.71 4.58 -6.68
C VAL A 38 1.44 5.32 -7.02
N MET A 39 0.58 5.47 -6.02
CA MET A 39 -0.63 6.27 -6.09
C MET A 39 -0.44 7.52 -5.23
N VAL A 40 -0.70 8.68 -5.80
CA VAL A 40 -0.54 9.98 -5.14
C VAL A 40 -1.87 10.73 -5.20
N GLU A 41 -2.34 11.22 -4.07
CA GLU A 41 -3.43 12.20 -4.01
C GLU A 41 -2.89 13.51 -3.49
N ARG A 42 -2.95 14.56 -4.32
CA ARG A 42 -2.47 15.90 -4.01
C ARG A 42 -3.46 16.67 -3.12
N PRO A 43 -3.03 17.79 -2.51
CA PRO A 43 -3.92 18.60 -1.66
C PRO A 43 -5.16 19.14 -2.41
N ASP A 44 -5.02 19.46 -3.71
CA ASP A 44 -6.09 19.90 -4.60
C ASP A 44 -7.06 18.78 -5.00
N GLY A 45 -6.73 17.53 -4.63
CA GLY A 45 -7.53 16.34 -4.90
C GLY A 45 -7.16 15.61 -6.20
N GLU A 46 -6.17 16.09 -6.97
CA GLU A 46 -5.66 15.36 -8.15
C GLU A 46 -5.10 14.00 -7.72
N ARG A 47 -5.55 12.93 -8.37
CA ARG A 47 -5.13 11.55 -8.14
C ARG A 47 -4.26 11.08 -9.29
N ILE A 48 -3.03 10.72 -8.99
CA ILE A 48 -2.02 10.35 -9.97
C ILE A 48 -1.59 8.91 -9.72
N LEU A 49 -1.55 8.11 -10.79
CA LEU A 49 -0.90 6.80 -10.80
C LEU A 49 0.45 6.92 -11.51
N LEU A 50 1.52 6.49 -10.83
CA LEU A 50 2.84 6.27 -11.41
C LEU A 50 3.03 4.74 -11.55
N ALA A 51 3.14 4.25 -12.78
CA ALA A 51 3.17 2.82 -13.07
C ALA A 51 4.37 2.46 -13.95
N PRO A 52 5.01 1.27 -13.73
CA PRO A 52 6.23 0.88 -14.43
C PRO A 52 5.99 0.41 -15.86
N SER A 53 4.76 0.03 -16.20
CA SER A 53 4.41 -0.50 -17.51
C SER A 53 2.94 -0.31 -17.83
N ARG A 54 2.59 -0.34 -19.11
CA ARG A 54 1.20 -0.23 -19.57
C ARG A 54 0.27 -1.32 -18.98
N PRO A 55 0.64 -2.62 -18.97
CA PRO A 55 -0.23 -3.64 -18.36
C PRO A 55 -0.52 -3.41 -16.87
N VAL A 56 0.47 -2.95 -16.11
CA VAL A 56 0.29 -2.58 -14.70
C VAL A 56 -0.62 -1.37 -14.58
N ALA A 57 -0.38 -0.32 -15.38
CA ALA A 57 -1.21 0.88 -15.37
C ALA A 57 -2.68 0.58 -15.68
N GLU A 58 -2.94 -0.23 -16.71
CA GLU A 58 -4.29 -0.62 -17.11
C GLU A 58 -5.00 -1.43 -16.00
N LEU A 59 -4.29 -2.38 -15.38
CA LEU A 59 -4.85 -3.14 -14.26
C LEU A 59 -5.21 -2.23 -13.09
N VAL A 60 -4.27 -1.40 -12.63
CA VAL A 60 -4.47 -0.53 -11.45
C VAL A 60 -5.53 0.53 -11.75
N ALA A 61 -5.51 1.17 -12.93
CA ALA A 61 -6.52 2.15 -13.33
C ALA A 61 -7.91 1.53 -13.58
N SER A 62 -7.99 0.23 -13.89
CA SER A 62 -9.28 -0.47 -13.98
C SER A 62 -9.87 -0.81 -12.60
N THR A 63 -9.06 -0.78 -11.54
CA THR A 63 -9.45 -1.11 -10.16
C THR A 63 -9.73 0.17 -9.36
N TYR A 64 -8.94 1.21 -9.58
CA TYR A 64 -8.95 2.47 -8.84
C TYR A 64 -9.18 3.65 -9.79
N ARG A 65 -9.52 4.82 -9.23
CA ARG A 65 -9.81 6.04 -10.00
C ARG A 65 -8.64 7.01 -9.92
N PHE A 66 -8.15 7.42 -11.09
CA PHE A 66 -7.10 8.41 -11.23
C PHE A 66 -7.52 9.49 -12.22
N ASP A 67 -7.05 10.70 -12.00
CA ASP A 67 -7.22 11.83 -12.92
C ASP A 67 -6.07 11.85 -13.93
N ARG A 68 -4.90 11.29 -13.53
CA ARG A 68 -3.73 11.17 -14.40
C ARG A 68 -3.00 9.84 -14.18
N VAL A 69 -2.57 9.21 -15.28
CA VAL A 69 -1.74 8.01 -15.28
C VAL A 69 -0.43 8.32 -16.00
N VAL A 70 0.69 8.07 -15.34
CA VAL A 70 2.04 8.36 -15.87
C VAL A 70 2.85 7.07 -15.90
N LEU A 71 3.37 6.72 -17.07
CA LEU A 71 4.28 5.57 -17.21
C LEU A 71 5.71 6.05 -16.94
N VAL A 72 6.29 5.56 -15.84
CA VAL A 72 7.66 5.87 -15.43
C VAL A 72 8.28 4.65 -14.77
N PRO A 73 9.60 4.48 -14.79
CA PRO A 73 10.25 3.49 -13.95
C PRO A 73 9.87 3.70 -12.48
N VAL A 74 9.47 2.63 -11.80
CA VAL A 74 9.17 2.64 -10.37
C VAL A 74 10.09 1.64 -9.69
N ALA A 75 10.96 2.14 -8.82
CA ALA A 75 11.90 1.35 -8.03
C ALA A 75 11.62 1.50 -6.54
N VAL A 76 11.60 0.37 -5.83
CA VAL A 76 11.55 0.33 -4.37
C VAL A 76 12.70 -0.56 -3.90
N THR A 77 13.70 0.06 -3.30
CA THR A 77 14.90 -0.63 -2.78
C THR A 77 14.89 -0.62 -1.26
N ASP A 78 15.45 -1.68 -0.67
CA ASP A 78 15.62 -1.76 0.78
C ASP A 78 16.77 -0.86 1.22
N GLU A 79 16.53 -0.05 2.26
CA GLU A 79 17.56 0.76 2.90
C GLU A 79 17.76 0.36 4.36
N PRO A 80 19.00 0.46 4.88
CA PRO A 80 19.22 0.31 6.32
C PRO A 80 18.35 1.31 7.09
N THR A 81 17.56 0.84 8.05
CA THR A 81 16.78 1.73 8.90
C THR A 81 17.70 2.38 9.93
N HIS A 82 18.31 3.49 9.58
CA HIS A 82 19.04 4.36 10.52
C HIS A 82 18.04 5.23 11.30
N ALA A 83 17.16 4.61 12.09
CA ALA A 83 16.47 5.35 13.13
C ALA A 83 17.50 5.64 14.23
N ALA A 84 17.89 6.90 14.36
CA ALA A 84 18.82 7.32 15.39
C ALA A 84 18.40 6.78 16.76
N GLY A 85 19.27 5.97 17.39
CA GLY A 85 19.12 5.49 18.77
C GLY A 85 18.38 4.17 18.96
N ALA A 86 17.98 3.44 17.92
CA ALA A 86 17.34 2.15 18.11
C ALA A 86 18.28 0.98 17.73
N PRO A 87 18.55 0.03 18.66
CA PRO A 87 19.39 -1.12 18.36
C PRO A 87 18.80 -1.97 17.24
N PRO A 88 19.64 -2.69 16.45
CA PRO A 88 19.17 -3.64 15.47
C PRO A 88 18.38 -4.75 16.17
N GLY A 89 17.06 -4.75 16.01
CA GLY A 89 16.17 -5.74 16.63
C GLY A 89 15.74 -6.81 15.64
N ARG A 90 15.67 -8.06 16.07
CA ARG A 90 15.09 -9.18 15.29
C ARG A 90 13.63 -8.81 14.92
N GLY A 91 13.29 -8.94 13.63
CA GLY A 91 11.94 -8.71 13.12
C GLY A 91 11.63 -7.28 12.64
N ARG A 92 12.64 -6.41 12.53
CA ARG A 92 12.50 -5.11 11.85
C ARG A 92 12.59 -5.30 10.35
N LEU A 93 11.69 -4.64 9.62
CA LEU A 93 11.80 -4.51 8.17
C LEU A 93 12.84 -3.43 7.83
N PRO A 94 13.56 -3.57 6.71
CA PRO A 94 14.39 -2.49 6.18
C PRO A 94 13.52 -1.29 5.84
N GLY A 95 14.10 -0.10 5.85
CA GLY A 95 13.51 1.10 5.28
C GLY A 95 13.34 0.94 3.76
N TRP A 96 12.57 1.85 3.15
CA TRP A 96 12.41 1.85 1.70
C TRP A 96 12.94 3.15 1.12
N HIS A 97 13.65 3.05 0.00
CA HIS A 97 13.88 4.13 -0.93
C HIS A 97 13.01 3.89 -2.17
N VAL A 98 12.10 4.82 -2.42
CA VAL A 98 11.13 4.80 -3.52
C VAL A 98 11.52 5.87 -4.51
N VAL A 99 11.67 5.49 -5.78
CA VAL A 99 11.89 6.42 -6.90
C VAL A 99 10.86 6.11 -7.98
N ALA A 100 10.05 7.09 -8.34
CA ALA A 100 8.99 6.95 -9.32
C ALA A 100 8.77 8.27 -10.07
N GLY A 101 9.52 8.50 -11.14
CA GLY A 101 9.46 9.76 -11.91
C GLY A 101 9.66 10.99 -11.02
N PRO A 102 8.63 11.86 -10.84
CA PRO A 102 8.76 13.07 -10.03
C PRO A 102 8.82 12.79 -8.52
N LEU A 103 8.42 11.58 -8.08
CA LEU A 103 8.38 11.23 -6.66
C LEU A 103 9.67 10.53 -6.23
N GLU A 104 10.27 11.03 -5.16
CA GLU A 104 11.30 10.34 -4.38
C GLU A 104 10.86 10.29 -2.91
N ALA A 105 10.96 9.12 -2.28
CA ALA A 105 10.66 8.99 -0.85
C ALA A 105 11.62 8.03 -0.15
N ARG A 106 12.02 8.38 1.07
CA ARG A 106 12.79 7.52 1.99
C ARG A 106 11.97 7.28 3.23
N LEU A 107 11.68 6.00 3.50
CA LEU A 107 10.80 5.57 4.57
C LEU A 107 11.58 4.84 5.65
N ALA A 108 11.45 5.26 6.91
CA ALA A 108 11.94 4.51 8.05
C ALA A 108 10.83 3.60 8.59
N VAL A 109 10.98 2.29 8.37
CA VAL A 109 10.02 1.30 8.86
C VAL A 109 10.32 0.97 10.31
N GLY A 110 9.31 1.09 11.15
CA GLY A 110 9.36 0.88 12.58
C GLY A 110 9.03 -0.55 13.01
N PRO A 111 8.73 -0.72 14.31
CA PRO A 111 8.34 -2.01 14.86
C PRO A 111 6.99 -2.46 14.31
N ARG A 112 6.73 -3.76 14.46
CA ARG A 112 5.41 -4.32 14.24
C ARG A 112 4.40 -3.67 15.17
N THR A 113 3.25 -3.30 14.64
CA THR A 113 2.15 -2.76 15.43
C THR A 113 1.45 -3.87 16.24
N PHE A 114 0.63 -3.50 17.22
CA PHE A 114 -0.22 -4.46 17.93
C PHE A 114 -1.09 -5.26 16.94
N LEU A 115 -1.68 -4.56 15.95
CA LEU A 115 -2.45 -5.22 14.89
C LEU A 115 -1.61 -6.21 14.08
N GLY A 116 -0.36 -5.87 13.76
CA GLY A 116 0.56 -6.78 13.08
C GLY A 116 0.80 -8.07 13.89
N HIS A 117 0.90 -7.97 15.21
CA HIS A 117 0.99 -9.15 16.07
C HIS A 117 -0.28 -10.01 16.02
N VAL A 118 -1.46 -9.40 16.06
CA VAL A 118 -2.75 -10.09 15.94
C VAL A 118 -2.87 -10.78 14.58
N LEU A 119 -2.54 -10.09 13.48
CA LEU A 119 -2.61 -10.65 12.13
C LEU A 119 -1.66 -11.83 11.95
N ARG A 120 -0.46 -11.78 12.51
CA ARG A 120 0.49 -12.90 12.46
C ARG A 120 0.04 -14.13 13.25
N ALA A 121 -0.78 -13.96 14.26
CA ALA A 121 -1.35 -15.07 15.03
C ALA A 121 -2.43 -15.83 14.21
N VAL A 122 -3.00 -15.19 13.18
CA VAL A 122 -3.96 -15.85 12.28
C VAL A 122 -3.22 -16.75 11.29
N PRO A 123 -3.56 -18.04 11.18
CA PRO A 123 -2.94 -18.92 10.19
C PRO A 123 -3.04 -18.34 8.77
N ARG A 124 -1.92 -18.28 8.03
CA ARG A 124 -1.86 -17.69 6.69
C ARG A 124 -2.95 -18.21 5.74
N ARG A 125 -3.27 -19.50 5.81
CA ARG A 125 -4.35 -20.11 5.01
C ARG A 125 -5.70 -19.48 5.26
N VAL A 126 -5.96 -19.03 6.50
CA VAL A 126 -7.20 -18.33 6.89
C VAL A 126 -7.11 -16.86 6.48
N ALA A 127 -6.02 -16.17 6.82
CA ALA A 127 -5.83 -14.74 6.54
C ALA A 127 -5.89 -14.42 5.02
N THR A 128 -5.49 -15.36 4.17
CA THR A 128 -5.47 -15.18 2.70
C THR A 128 -6.62 -15.89 1.97
N SER A 129 -7.55 -16.51 2.71
CA SER A 129 -8.72 -17.19 2.13
C SER A 129 -9.81 -16.18 1.75
N ARG A 130 -10.30 -16.28 0.51
CA ARG A 130 -11.43 -15.47 0.04
C ARG A 130 -12.72 -15.65 0.88
N HIS A 131 -12.87 -16.81 1.52
CA HIS A 131 -14.02 -17.09 2.40
C HIS A 131 -13.85 -16.46 3.77
N ALA A 132 -12.62 -16.40 4.31
CA ALA A 132 -12.34 -15.79 5.58
C ALA A 132 -12.45 -14.25 5.53
N THR A 133 -12.17 -13.60 4.38
CA THR A 133 -12.35 -12.15 4.23
C THR A 133 -13.79 -11.71 4.44
N VAL A 134 -14.78 -12.57 4.20
CA VAL A 134 -16.20 -12.29 4.49
C VAL A 134 -16.46 -12.24 5.99
N LEU A 135 -15.80 -13.08 6.77
CA LEU A 135 -15.94 -13.15 8.23
C LEU A 135 -15.09 -12.10 8.96
N THR A 136 -13.94 -11.71 8.37
CA THR A 136 -13.01 -10.74 8.97
C THR A 136 -13.33 -9.29 8.58
N ASP A 137 -14.16 -9.04 7.58
CA ASP A 137 -14.53 -7.69 7.13
C ASP A 137 -15.15 -6.81 8.24
N PRO A 138 -16.08 -7.31 9.10
CA PRO A 138 -16.60 -6.52 10.21
C PRO A 138 -15.51 -6.19 11.26
N VAL A 139 -14.63 -7.14 11.54
CA VAL A 139 -13.53 -6.96 12.49
C VAL A 139 -12.49 -5.98 11.95
N ALA A 140 -12.15 -6.09 10.66
CA ALA A 140 -11.24 -5.17 9.99
C ALA A 140 -11.80 -3.73 9.93
N ARG A 141 -13.09 -3.55 9.71
CA ARG A 141 -13.75 -2.22 9.73
C ARG A 141 -13.64 -1.53 11.08
N VAL A 142 -13.72 -2.28 12.17
CA VAL A 142 -13.65 -1.75 13.54
C VAL A 142 -12.22 -1.51 13.98
N LEU A 143 -11.30 -2.47 13.72
CA LEU A 143 -9.91 -2.41 14.14
C LEU A 143 -9.03 -1.57 13.21
N LEU A 144 -9.37 -1.50 11.92
CA LEU A 144 -8.62 -0.81 10.86
C LEU A 144 -9.45 0.36 10.31
N ARG A 145 -9.79 1.34 11.14
CA ARG A 145 -10.58 2.51 10.71
C ARG A 145 -10.26 2.92 9.27
N GLY A 146 -11.17 2.59 8.33
CA GLY A 146 -11.05 2.94 6.91
C GLY A 146 -10.53 1.86 5.96
N VAL A 147 -10.02 0.71 6.45
CA VAL A 147 -9.61 -0.42 5.59
C VAL A 147 -10.77 -1.37 5.36
N ARG A 148 -11.03 -1.68 4.10
CA ARG A 148 -11.98 -2.73 3.70
C ARG A 148 -11.20 -3.95 3.22
N THR A 149 -11.61 -5.14 3.63
CA THR A 149 -11.01 -6.41 3.21
C THR A 149 -11.63 -6.95 1.92
N ARG A 150 -12.77 -6.38 1.49
CA ARG A 150 -13.46 -6.74 0.26
C ARG A 150 -14.07 -5.50 -0.38
N GLY A 151 -13.92 -5.34 -1.69
CA GLY A 151 -14.50 -4.25 -2.46
C GLY A 151 -14.68 -4.58 -3.94
N SER A 152 -15.35 -3.68 -4.65
CA SER A 152 -15.44 -3.73 -6.10
C SER A 152 -14.12 -3.23 -6.71
N ALA A 153 -13.56 -4.03 -7.61
CA ALA A 153 -12.38 -3.70 -8.42
C ALA A 153 -12.79 -3.29 -9.85
N GLY A 154 -13.94 -2.63 -10.00
CA GLY A 154 -14.55 -2.31 -11.29
C GLY A 154 -15.67 -3.28 -11.70
N PRO A 155 -16.32 -3.07 -12.86
CA PRO A 155 -17.41 -3.93 -13.36
C PRO A 155 -16.97 -5.39 -13.47
N GLY A 156 -17.74 -6.30 -12.85
CA GLY A 156 -17.47 -7.75 -12.89
C GLY A 156 -16.23 -8.23 -12.12
N ARG A 157 -15.58 -7.36 -11.31
CA ARG A 157 -14.39 -7.69 -10.54
C ARG A 157 -14.61 -7.51 -9.04
N THR A 158 -14.14 -8.48 -8.26
CA THR A 158 -14.15 -8.40 -6.80
C THR A 158 -12.72 -8.54 -6.29
N GLU A 159 -12.28 -7.57 -5.49
CA GLU A 159 -10.99 -7.60 -4.82
C GLU A 159 -11.14 -8.11 -3.39
N HIS A 160 -10.24 -9.00 -3.00
CA HIS A 160 -10.08 -9.53 -1.66
C HIS A 160 -8.70 -9.18 -1.14
N TYR A 161 -8.64 -8.49 -0.02
CA TYR A 161 -7.44 -7.98 0.60
C TYR A 161 -7.15 -8.73 1.89
N GLY A 162 -6.11 -9.54 1.88
CA GLY A 162 -5.65 -10.31 3.05
C GLY A 162 -4.40 -9.69 3.65
N ALA A 163 -4.53 -8.88 4.70
CA ALA A 163 -3.40 -8.39 5.47
C ALA A 163 -2.85 -9.48 6.39
N THR A 164 -1.53 -9.64 6.45
CA THR A 164 -0.86 -10.67 7.25
C THR A 164 0.12 -10.12 8.28
N ASP A 165 0.54 -8.86 8.13
CA ASP A 165 1.42 -8.16 9.08
C ASP A 165 1.28 -6.64 8.88
N VAL A 166 1.56 -5.83 9.93
CA VAL A 166 1.55 -4.37 9.85
C VAL A 166 2.66 -3.78 10.70
N HIS A 167 3.47 -2.93 10.07
CA HIS A 167 4.55 -2.18 10.70
C HIS A 167 4.25 -0.68 10.65
N ALA A 168 4.62 0.05 11.68
CA ALA A 168 4.52 1.51 11.70
C ALA A 168 5.56 2.14 10.77
N LEU A 169 5.25 3.27 10.15
CA LEU A 169 6.25 4.18 9.57
C LEU A 169 6.63 5.21 10.65
N LEU A 170 7.92 5.32 10.93
CA LEU A 170 8.46 6.25 11.93
C LEU A 170 8.83 7.59 11.32
N ALA A 171 9.26 7.60 10.06
CA ALA A 171 9.61 8.79 9.31
C ALA A 171 9.41 8.56 7.81
N ALA A 172 9.09 9.64 7.10
CA ALA A 172 9.12 9.71 5.66
C ALA A 172 9.71 11.05 5.22
N ARG A 173 10.70 11.00 4.33
CA ARG A 173 11.19 12.16 3.59
C ARG A 173 10.70 12.01 2.17
N THR A 174 9.74 12.83 1.79
CA THR A 174 9.08 12.75 0.48
C THR A 174 9.35 14.02 -0.31
N ARG A 175 9.70 13.85 -1.58
CA ARG A 175 9.94 14.93 -2.54
C ARG A 175 9.08 14.72 -3.78
N TRP A 176 8.70 15.81 -4.42
CA TRP A 176 8.04 15.83 -5.71
C TRP A 176 8.73 16.87 -6.60
N ASP A 177 9.24 16.47 -7.75
CA ASP A 177 10.07 17.31 -8.63
C ASP A 177 11.21 18.02 -7.85
N GLY A 178 11.87 17.29 -6.95
CA GLY A 178 12.93 17.81 -6.09
C GLY A 178 12.46 18.66 -4.90
N GLY A 179 11.23 19.16 -4.91
CA GLY A 179 10.64 19.93 -3.81
C GLY A 179 10.21 19.05 -2.65
N SER A 180 10.52 19.46 -1.41
CA SER A 180 10.10 18.71 -0.20
C SER A 180 8.59 18.82 0.02
N LEU A 181 7.93 17.71 0.30
CA LEU A 181 6.52 17.68 0.71
C LEU A 181 6.34 17.78 2.24
N GLY A 182 7.43 18.00 2.97
CA GLY A 182 7.42 18.13 4.44
C GLY A 182 7.42 16.78 5.17
N GLY A 183 7.24 16.83 6.49
CA GLY A 183 7.33 15.67 7.36
C GLY A 183 6.14 14.71 7.26
N LEU A 184 6.36 13.51 7.80
CA LEU A 184 5.35 12.46 7.92
C LEU A 184 4.09 12.95 8.63
N ARG A 185 2.93 12.59 8.11
CA ARG A 185 1.60 12.85 8.67
C ARG A 185 0.70 11.63 8.46
N ASP A 186 -0.43 11.60 9.15
CA ASP A 186 -1.50 10.66 8.91
C ASP A 186 -2.10 10.83 7.52
N VAL A 187 -2.74 9.77 7.02
CA VAL A 187 -3.47 9.76 5.75
C VAL A 187 -4.87 10.36 6.01
N VAL A 188 -4.89 11.66 6.27
CA VAL A 188 -6.11 12.41 6.59
C VAL A 188 -6.21 13.65 5.69
N PRO A 189 -7.36 13.83 5.01
CA PRO A 189 -8.45 12.87 4.84
C PRO A 189 -7.99 11.57 4.17
N PRO A 190 -8.72 10.46 4.32
CA PRO A 190 -8.39 9.21 3.64
C PRO A 190 -8.29 9.38 2.13
N VAL A 191 -7.42 8.62 1.49
CA VAL A 191 -7.26 8.63 0.03
C VAL A 191 -8.54 8.20 -0.69
N ARG A 192 -8.83 8.80 -1.85
CA ARG A 192 -10.06 8.61 -2.62
C ARG A 192 -9.83 7.90 -3.96
N PHE A 193 -8.83 7.04 -4.04
CA PHE A 193 -8.60 6.24 -5.27
C PHE A 193 -9.74 5.25 -5.53
N GLY A 194 -10.45 4.84 -4.51
CA GLY A 194 -11.55 3.88 -4.58
C GLY A 194 -11.65 3.07 -3.30
N PHE A 195 -11.50 1.77 -3.40
CA PHE A 195 -11.52 0.85 -2.28
C PHE A 195 -10.38 1.16 -1.29
N GLY A 196 -10.73 1.44 -0.03
CA GLY A 196 -9.77 1.87 1.00
C GLY A 196 -8.82 0.73 1.39
N SER A 197 -7.59 0.79 0.92
CA SER A 197 -6.55 -0.21 1.15
C SER A 197 -5.49 0.23 2.17
N THR A 198 -5.57 1.45 2.67
CA THR A 198 -4.54 2.04 3.54
C THR A 198 -5.15 2.52 4.85
N PRO A 199 -4.57 2.14 6.00
CA PRO A 199 -4.95 2.73 7.29
C PRO A 199 -4.76 4.25 7.30
N THR A 200 -5.47 4.94 8.19
CA THR A 200 -5.30 6.39 8.37
C THR A 200 -3.95 6.76 9.00
N TRP A 201 -3.32 5.83 9.71
CA TRP A 201 -1.96 6.03 10.24
C TRP A 201 -0.89 5.51 9.27
N PRO A 202 0.29 6.15 9.21
CA PRO A 202 1.39 5.74 8.36
C PRO A 202 1.88 4.31 8.69
N SER A 203 1.88 3.45 7.68
CA SER A 203 2.21 2.03 7.89
C SER A 203 2.73 1.34 6.65
N VAL A 204 3.39 0.19 6.87
CA VAL A 204 3.69 -0.82 5.86
C VAL A 204 2.93 -2.09 6.22
N THR A 205 2.12 -2.58 5.30
CA THR A 205 1.26 -3.76 5.49
C THR A 205 1.68 -4.87 4.55
N ASP A 206 1.98 -6.07 5.08
CA ASP A 206 2.17 -7.28 4.26
C ASP A 206 0.81 -7.79 3.80
N VAL A 207 0.65 -8.00 2.49
CA VAL A 207 -0.65 -8.32 1.92
C VAL A 207 -0.60 -9.43 0.89
N VAL A 208 -1.74 -10.11 0.77
CA VAL A 208 -2.09 -10.92 -0.38
C VAL A 208 -3.40 -10.39 -0.94
N THR A 209 -3.34 -9.78 -2.12
CA THR A 209 -4.53 -9.32 -2.84
C THR A 209 -4.95 -10.37 -3.87
N THR A 210 -6.24 -10.67 -3.92
CA THR A 210 -6.83 -11.58 -4.90
C THR A 210 -7.94 -10.86 -5.64
N ILE A 211 -7.82 -10.73 -6.96
CA ILE A 211 -8.84 -10.16 -7.83
C ILE A 211 -9.52 -11.29 -8.58
N VAL A 212 -10.83 -11.42 -8.41
CA VAL A 212 -11.67 -12.36 -9.14
C VAL A 212 -12.37 -11.60 -10.26
N VAL A 213 -12.09 -12.00 -11.51
CA VAL A 213 -12.74 -11.48 -12.71
C VAL A 213 -13.85 -12.48 -13.10
N ARG A 214 -15.08 -12.02 -13.19
CA ARG A 214 -16.26 -12.82 -13.59
C ARG A 214 -16.57 -12.62 -15.07
#